data_f1f7e9591af7c9ebd0b26bc210d6e2e8
#
_entry.id   f1f7e9591af7c9ebd0b26bc210d6e2e8
#
_cell.length_a   1.000
_cell.length_b   1.000
_cell.length_c   1.000
_cell.angle_alpha   90.00
_cell.angle_beta   90.00
_cell.angle_gamma   90.00
#
_symmetry.space_group_name_H-M   'P 1'
#
loop_
_entity.id
_entity.type
_entity.pdbx_description
1 polymer ?
#
loop_
_entity_poly.entity_id
_entity_poly.type
_entity_poly.pdbx_seq_one_letter_code
_entity_poly.pdbx_strand_id
1 'polypeptide(L)'
;AKEKKSKWQVLTPTKAVADGGESLRIVKDGSLLAEGKSGDKSTYQIEVSVTAGTWKSFQMETMLHKSMKQNGPGRNTTNANPNFVLTEMIIKLEGLSKPLDFGRVVADFNQAGFLPEQLFDGNLDTRNGWAIAPEFGIAHWVQAEFAEPLVLSEDSKLHIEMKHLYGGGRNVGRP
;
A
#
# COMPACT_ATOMS: atom_id res chain seq x y z
N ALA A 1 -9.65 -25.22 23.13
CA ALA A 1 -8.95 -23.92 23.12
C ALA A 1 -9.75 -22.95 22.25
N LYS A 2 -10.20 -21.82 22.81
CA LYS A 2 -10.84 -20.76 22.01
C LYS A 2 -9.76 -20.15 21.12
N GLU A 3 -9.89 -20.28 19.80
CA GLU A 3 -9.09 -19.51 18.85
C GLU A 3 -9.22 -18.03 19.20
N LYS A 4 -8.11 -17.40 19.57
CA LYS A 4 -8.05 -15.95 19.68
C LYS A 4 -8.26 -15.38 18.27
N LYS A 5 -9.45 -14.83 18.00
CA LYS A 5 -9.67 -14.06 16.78
C LYS A 5 -8.55 -13.02 16.66
N SER A 6 -7.84 -13.04 15.53
CA SER A 6 -6.86 -12.01 15.22
C SER A 6 -7.55 -10.63 15.25
N LYS A 7 -6.99 -9.71 16.01
CA LYS A 7 -7.56 -8.35 16.14
C LYS A 7 -6.80 -7.45 15.16
N TRP A 8 -7.51 -6.94 14.17
CA TRP A 8 -7.00 -5.89 13.27
C TRP A 8 -7.32 -4.51 13.84
N GLN A 9 -6.39 -3.58 13.70
CA GLN A 9 -6.59 -2.16 13.87
C GLN A 9 -6.60 -1.52 12.48
N VAL A 10 -7.66 -0.80 12.14
CA VAL A 10 -7.67 0.05 10.94
C VAL A 10 -6.81 1.27 11.23
N LEU A 11 -5.78 1.48 10.42
CA LEU A 11 -4.90 2.63 10.50
C LEU A 11 -5.51 3.77 9.68
N THR A 12 -5.85 4.88 10.34
CA THR A 12 -6.33 6.08 9.65
C THR A 12 -5.16 7.01 9.42
N PRO A 13 -4.89 7.41 8.16
CA PRO A 13 -3.85 8.38 7.87
C PRO A 13 -4.10 9.72 8.57
N THR A 14 -3.04 10.29 9.14
CA THR A 14 -3.02 11.65 9.70
C THR A 14 -2.44 12.64 8.70
N LYS A 15 -1.63 12.15 7.76
CA LYS A 15 -1.04 12.91 6.67
C LYS A 15 -0.81 12.00 5.47
N ALA A 16 -1.05 12.53 4.29
CA ALA A 16 -0.74 11.84 3.05
C ALA A 16 -0.41 12.85 1.95
N VAL A 17 0.70 12.64 1.26
CA VAL A 17 1.16 13.47 0.12
C VAL A 17 1.72 12.56 -0.96
N ALA A 18 1.61 13.01 -2.21
CA ALA A 18 2.20 12.35 -3.38
C ALA A 18 3.09 13.32 -4.14
N ASP A 19 4.15 12.83 -4.75
CA ASP A 19 5.09 13.65 -5.53
C ASP A 19 4.83 13.61 -7.05
N GLY A 20 3.90 12.78 -7.51
CA GLY A 20 3.55 12.65 -8.92
C GLY A 20 2.58 13.70 -9.45
N GLY A 21 2.10 14.62 -8.59
CA GLY A 21 1.18 15.70 -8.95
C GLY A 21 -0.28 15.46 -8.59
N GLU A 22 -0.66 14.24 -8.21
CA GLU A 22 -1.95 13.92 -7.61
C GLU A 22 -2.02 14.37 -6.15
N SER A 23 -3.24 14.60 -5.67
CA SER A 23 -3.52 14.78 -4.24
C SER A 23 -4.03 13.48 -3.63
N LEU A 24 -3.71 13.24 -2.38
CA LEU A 24 -4.22 12.11 -1.59
C LEU A 24 -5.22 12.65 -0.56
N ARG A 25 -6.50 12.40 -0.79
CA ARG A 25 -7.56 12.81 0.14
C ARG A 25 -7.90 11.68 1.11
N ILE A 26 -7.88 11.98 2.41
CA ILE A 26 -8.34 11.05 3.43
C ILE A 26 -9.87 10.97 3.36
N VAL A 27 -10.40 9.77 3.13
CA VAL A 27 -11.83 9.51 3.03
C VAL A 27 -12.40 9.14 4.40
N LYS A 28 -13.71 9.30 4.57
CA LYS A 28 -14.40 9.07 5.85
C LYS A 28 -14.19 7.66 6.44
N ASP A 29 -13.97 6.66 5.59
CA ASP A 29 -13.69 5.27 6.01
C ASP A 29 -12.22 5.01 6.38
N GLY A 30 -11.36 6.04 6.34
CA GLY A 30 -9.94 5.96 6.66
C GLY A 30 -9.05 5.62 5.48
N SER A 31 -9.61 5.28 4.31
CA SER A 31 -8.82 5.07 3.10
C SER A 31 -8.33 6.40 2.50
N LEU A 32 -7.36 6.32 1.61
CA LEU A 32 -6.91 7.46 0.80
C LEU A 32 -7.52 7.37 -0.60
N LEU A 33 -7.91 8.51 -1.17
CA LEU A 33 -8.29 8.58 -2.57
C LEU A 33 -7.33 9.50 -3.31
N ALA A 34 -6.64 8.93 -4.30
CA ALA A 34 -5.79 9.70 -5.19
C ALA A 34 -6.64 10.42 -6.24
N GLU A 35 -6.53 11.73 -6.29
CA GLU A 35 -7.33 12.61 -7.15
C GLU A 35 -6.44 13.51 -8.01
N GLY A 36 -7.01 14.05 -9.08
CA GLY A 36 -6.31 14.94 -10.00
C GLY A 36 -5.45 14.20 -11.01
N LYS A 37 -4.47 14.89 -11.59
CA LYS A 37 -3.62 14.35 -12.64
C LYS A 37 -2.58 13.39 -12.04
N SER A 38 -2.55 12.16 -12.47
CA SER A 38 -1.45 11.23 -12.16
C SER A 38 -0.20 11.59 -12.92
N GLY A 39 0.92 11.67 -12.21
CA GLY A 39 2.24 11.66 -12.83
C GLY A 39 2.58 10.33 -13.48
N ASP A 40 3.63 10.31 -14.28
CA ASP A 40 4.15 9.07 -14.88
C ASP A 40 4.56 8.07 -13.80
N LYS A 41 5.27 8.56 -12.78
CA LYS A 41 5.66 7.85 -11.56
C LYS A 41 5.21 8.66 -10.36
N SER A 42 5.03 8.01 -9.22
CA SER A 42 4.66 8.69 -7.97
C SER A 42 5.10 7.90 -6.75
N THR A 43 5.50 8.62 -5.72
CA THR A 43 5.71 8.10 -4.38
C THR A 43 4.70 8.73 -3.44
N TYR A 44 3.95 7.89 -2.73
CA TYR A 44 3.05 8.32 -1.67
C TYR A 44 3.79 8.27 -0.34
N GLN A 45 3.72 9.37 0.40
CA GLN A 45 4.23 9.49 1.77
C GLN A 45 3.04 9.58 2.71
N ILE A 46 2.87 8.58 3.57
CA ILE A 46 1.69 8.43 4.42
C ILE A 46 2.14 8.30 5.87
N GLU A 47 1.51 9.06 6.75
CA GLU A 47 1.70 8.95 8.19
C GLU A 47 0.41 8.40 8.82
N VAL A 48 0.53 7.37 9.64
CA VAL A 48 -0.59 6.75 10.36
C VAL A 48 -0.27 6.60 11.84
N SER A 49 -1.29 6.71 12.69
CA SER A 49 -1.15 6.41 14.12
C SER A 49 -1.38 4.94 14.38
N VAL A 50 -0.58 4.35 15.25
CA VAL A 50 -0.70 2.96 15.70
C VAL A 50 -0.71 2.93 17.22
N THR A 51 -1.63 2.16 17.80
CA THR A 51 -1.77 2.06 19.26
C THR A 51 -0.70 1.15 19.87
N ALA A 52 -0.40 1.36 21.15
CA ALA A 52 0.40 0.44 21.94
C ALA A 52 -0.12 -1.01 21.82
N GLY A 53 0.80 -1.96 21.83
CA GLY A 53 0.47 -3.38 21.72
C GLY A 53 1.53 -4.18 20.97
N THR A 54 1.19 -5.43 20.70
CA THR A 54 2.03 -6.35 19.90
C THR A 54 1.37 -6.63 18.58
N TRP A 55 2.01 -6.22 17.50
CA TRP A 55 1.51 -6.35 16.14
C TRP A 55 2.35 -7.36 15.37
N LYS A 56 1.69 -8.28 14.66
CA LYS A 56 2.35 -9.36 13.94
C LYS A 56 2.37 -9.17 12.43
N SER A 57 1.42 -8.42 11.90
CA SER A 57 1.25 -8.26 10.45
C SER A 57 0.72 -6.87 10.12
N PHE A 58 1.06 -6.43 8.93
CA PHE A 58 0.49 -5.27 8.25
C PHE A 58 -0.32 -5.74 7.05
N GLN A 59 -1.47 -5.13 6.79
CA GLN A 59 -2.28 -5.38 5.59
C GLN A 59 -2.63 -4.08 4.92
N MET A 60 -2.52 -4.05 3.61
CA MET A 60 -3.02 -2.97 2.77
C MET A 60 -4.10 -3.51 1.84
N GLU A 61 -5.18 -2.77 1.70
CA GLU A 61 -6.23 -3.03 0.72
C GLU A 61 -6.14 -1.99 -0.41
N THR A 62 -6.37 -2.44 -1.64
CA THR A 62 -6.52 -1.55 -2.79
C THR A 62 -8.00 -1.53 -3.16
N MET A 63 -8.66 -0.43 -2.83
CA MET A 63 -10.12 -0.34 -2.89
C MET A 63 -10.59 0.24 -4.23
N LEU A 64 -11.88 0.06 -4.52
CA LEU A 64 -12.51 0.58 -5.71
C LEU A 64 -13.03 2.00 -5.52
N HIS A 65 -13.11 2.75 -6.61
CA HIS A 65 -13.79 4.03 -6.64
C HIS A 65 -14.23 4.38 -8.07
N LYS A 66 -15.44 4.96 -8.19
CA LYS A 66 -16.06 5.31 -9.49
C LYS A 66 -15.27 6.31 -10.33
N SER A 67 -14.34 7.06 -9.72
CA SER A 67 -13.47 7.99 -10.47
C SER A 67 -12.36 7.30 -11.24
N MET A 68 -12.12 6.02 -11.01
CA MET A 68 -11.10 5.23 -11.68
C MET A 68 -11.71 4.45 -12.85
N LYS A 69 -10.89 4.19 -13.89
CA LYS A 69 -11.30 3.34 -15.02
C LYS A 69 -11.75 1.97 -14.48
N GLN A 70 -12.87 1.46 -14.97
CA GLN A 70 -13.48 0.21 -14.51
C GLN A 70 -13.59 0.11 -12.97
N ASN A 71 -13.75 1.25 -12.28
CA ASN A 71 -13.74 1.41 -10.83
C ASN A 71 -12.41 1.09 -10.12
N GLY A 72 -11.34 0.82 -10.83
CA GLY A 72 -9.99 0.63 -10.26
C GLY A 72 -9.55 -0.83 -10.15
N PRO A 73 -8.59 -1.08 -9.25
CA PRO A 73 -8.07 -0.18 -8.21
C PRO A 73 -6.89 0.72 -8.62
N GLY A 74 -6.36 0.59 -9.85
CA GLY A 74 -5.25 1.41 -10.33
C GLY A 74 -5.70 2.62 -11.15
N ARG A 75 -4.78 3.60 -11.28
CA ARG A 75 -5.01 4.87 -11.99
C ARG A 75 -4.34 4.94 -13.36
N ASN A 76 -3.91 3.84 -13.93
CA ASN A 76 -3.19 3.76 -15.20
C ASN A 76 -3.66 4.84 -16.22
N THR A 77 -2.74 5.67 -16.68
CA THR A 77 -3.03 6.78 -17.60
C THR A 77 -2.75 6.47 -19.07
N THR A 78 -2.01 5.38 -19.35
CA THR A 78 -1.54 5.06 -20.70
C THR A 78 -2.51 4.18 -21.50
N ASN A 79 -3.35 3.41 -20.86
CA ASN A 79 -4.34 2.57 -21.52
C ASN A 79 -5.65 2.47 -20.72
N ALA A 80 -6.59 1.67 -21.20
CA ALA A 80 -7.92 1.57 -20.62
C ALA A 80 -8.00 0.70 -19.36
N ASN A 81 -6.97 -0.12 -19.07
CA ASN A 81 -7.05 -1.02 -17.93
C ASN A 81 -6.62 -0.30 -16.63
N PRO A 82 -7.28 -0.60 -15.51
CA PRO A 82 -6.98 0.02 -14.23
C PRO A 82 -5.91 -0.72 -13.43
N ASN A 83 -4.89 -1.25 -14.08
CA ASN A 83 -3.76 -1.87 -13.39
C ASN A 83 -2.96 -0.84 -12.61
N PHE A 84 -2.34 -1.27 -11.53
CA PHE A 84 -1.25 -0.57 -10.86
C PHE A 84 0.00 -1.45 -10.84
N VAL A 85 1.13 -0.85 -10.59
CA VAL A 85 2.37 -1.52 -10.19
C VAL A 85 2.91 -0.78 -8.98
N LEU A 86 2.81 -1.40 -7.82
CA LEU A 86 3.43 -0.93 -6.59
C LEU A 86 4.82 -1.57 -6.50
N THR A 87 5.85 -0.75 -6.78
CA THR A 87 7.23 -1.25 -6.92
C THR A 87 7.83 -1.62 -5.58
N GLU A 88 7.64 -0.76 -4.57
CA GLU A 88 8.24 -0.95 -3.25
C GLU A 88 7.37 -0.28 -2.19
N MET A 89 7.31 -0.88 -1.02
CA MET A 89 6.71 -0.32 0.17
C MET A 89 7.74 -0.29 1.30
N ILE A 90 7.97 0.88 1.87
CA ILE A 90 8.89 1.09 2.98
C ILE A 90 8.10 1.55 4.18
N ILE A 91 8.16 0.84 5.29
CA ILE A 91 7.46 1.18 6.53
C ILE A 91 8.49 1.42 7.63
N LYS A 92 8.43 2.59 8.26
CA LYS A 92 9.31 2.98 9.36
C LYS A 92 8.48 3.32 10.59
N LEU A 93 8.95 2.88 11.75
CA LEU A 93 8.45 3.37 13.03
C LEU A 93 9.05 4.74 13.33
N GLU A 94 8.24 5.66 13.85
CA GLU A 94 8.69 6.99 14.27
C GLU A 94 9.88 6.86 15.25
N GLY A 95 10.90 7.70 15.05
CA GLY A 95 12.14 7.67 15.82
C GLY A 95 13.16 6.63 15.38
N LEU A 96 12.81 5.71 14.47
CA LEU A 96 13.76 4.74 13.91
C LEU A 96 14.15 5.12 12.49
N SER A 97 15.44 5.08 12.19
CA SER A 97 15.96 5.33 10.83
C SER A 97 15.82 4.10 9.92
N LYS A 98 15.94 2.90 10.50
CA LYS A 98 15.85 1.64 9.76
C LYS A 98 14.38 1.29 9.48
N PRO A 99 14.03 0.87 8.24
CA PRO A 99 12.72 0.30 7.95
C PRO A 99 12.43 -0.95 8.78
N LEU A 100 11.14 -1.23 8.98
CA LEU A 100 10.69 -2.49 9.54
C LEU A 100 10.94 -3.61 8.52
N ASP A 101 11.40 -4.75 9.01
CA ASP A 101 11.65 -5.93 8.21
C ASP A 101 10.41 -6.82 8.18
N PHE A 102 10.15 -7.42 7.02
CA PHE A 102 9.04 -8.35 6.82
C PHE A 102 9.55 -9.73 6.43
N GLY A 103 8.87 -10.76 6.94
CA GLY A 103 9.09 -12.15 6.60
C GLY A 103 8.16 -12.60 5.47
N ARG A 104 7.08 -13.29 5.81
CA ARG A 104 6.12 -13.78 4.82
C ARG A 104 5.25 -12.66 4.28
N VAL A 105 5.13 -12.59 2.95
CA VAL A 105 4.23 -11.65 2.26
C VAL A 105 3.30 -12.46 1.36
N VAL A 106 2.01 -12.17 1.41
CA VAL A 106 0.97 -12.83 0.60
C VAL A 106 -0.03 -11.79 0.09
N ALA A 107 -0.65 -12.09 -1.03
CA ALA A 107 -1.76 -11.30 -1.58
C ALA A 107 -2.90 -12.24 -1.97
N ASP A 108 -4.11 -11.71 -2.12
CA ASP A 108 -5.26 -12.47 -2.66
C ASP A 108 -5.04 -12.83 -4.13
N PHE A 109 -4.35 -11.97 -4.87
CA PHE A 109 -4.00 -12.17 -6.28
C PHE A 109 -2.72 -11.40 -6.64
N ASN A 110 -1.99 -11.88 -7.62
CA ASN A 110 -0.89 -11.14 -8.25
C ASN A 110 -0.80 -11.45 -9.75
N GLN A 111 -0.41 -10.44 -10.50
CA GLN A 111 -0.05 -10.58 -11.91
C GLN A 111 1.21 -11.45 -12.06
N ALA A 112 1.27 -12.29 -13.11
CA ALA A 112 2.46 -13.08 -13.41
C ALA A 112 3.72 -12.19 -13.52
N GLY A 113 4.75 -12.54 -12.76
CA GLY A 113 6.02 -11.79 -12.69
C GLY A 113 6.02 -10.57 -11.76
N PHE A 114 4.88 -10.25 -11.10
CA PHE A 114 4.75 -9.15 -10.16
C PHE A 114 4.24 -9.68 -8.82
N LEU A 115 5.16 -10.22 -8.03
CA LEU A 115 4.85 -10.96 -6.81
C LEU A 115 4.75 -10.03 -5.60
N PRO A 116 3.88 -10.34 -4.61
CA PRO A 116 3.72 -9.50 -3.42
C PRO A 116 5.00 -9.37 -2.59
N GLU A 117 5.87 -10.37 -2.57
CA GLU A 117 7.15 -10.35 -1.87
C GLU A 117 8.09 -9.26 -2.40
N GLN A 118 7.94 -8.88 -3.67
CA GLN A 118 8.72 -7.82 -4.30
C GLN A 118 8.44 -6.42 -3.72
N LEU A 119 7.40 -6.28 -2.90
CA LEU A 119 7.10 -5.02 -2.21
C LEU A 119 8.11 -4.62 -1.13
N PHE A 120 8.92 -5.57 -0.64
CA PHE A 120 9.80 -5.38 0.50
C PHE A 120 11.22 -5.92 0.24
N ASP A 121 11.60 -6.08 -1.03
CA ASP A 121 12.90 -6.66 -1.41
C ASP A 121 14.01 -5.60 -1.61
N GLY A 122 13.69 -4.33 -1.53
CA GLY A 122 14.61 -3.20 -1.74
C GLY A 122 14.99 -2.98 -3.20
N ASN A 123 14.37 -3.69 -4.13
CA ASN A 123 14.65 -3.57 -5.55
C ASN A 123 13.77 -2.47 -6.18
N LEU A 124 14.36 -1.37 -6.57
CA LEU A 124 13.69 -0.23 -7.19
C LEU A 124 13.62 -0.29 -8.72
N ASP A 125 13.89 -1.46 -9.32
CA ASP A 125 13.71 -1.64 -10.76
C ASP A 125 12.25 -1.37 -11.14
N THR A 126 12.05 -0.71 -12.27
CA THR A 126 10.72 -0.31 -12.74
C THR A 126 9.81 -1.50 -13.04
N ARG A 127 10.37 -2.68 -13.28
CA ARG A 127 9.64 -3.93 -13.53
C ARG A 127 9.47 -4.80 -12.28
N ASN A 128 9.89 -4.31 -11.14
CA ASN A 128 9.71 -4.97 -9.84
C ASN A 128 8.42 -4.50 -9.18
N GLY A 129 7.82 -5.31 -8.32
CA GLY A 129 6.69 -4.95 -7.48
C GLY A 129 5.49 -5.87 -7.61
N TRP A 130 4.38 -5.44 -7.00
CA TRP A 130 3.10 -6.14 -7.03
C TRP A 130 2.13 -5.45 -7.98
N ALA A 131 1.42 -6.25 -8.79
CA ALA A 131 0.41 -5.82 -9.74
C ALA A 131 -0.73 -6.83 -9.81
N ILE A 132 -1.87 -6.44 -10.39
CA ILE A 132 -3.12 -7.25 -10.32
C ILE A 132 -3.78 -7.57 -11.67
N ALA A 133 -3.16 -7.25 -12.80
CA ALA A 133 -3.73 -7.63 -14.09
C ALA A 133 -3.79 -9.17 -14.23
N PRO A 134 -4.90 -9.73 -14.76
CA PRO A 134 -6.04 -9.05 -15.37
C PRO A 134 -7.26 -8.86 -14.43
N GLU A 135 -7.11 -9.04 -13.12
CA GLU A 135 -8.23 -9.02 -12.16
C GLU A 135 -8.62 -7.58 -11.81
N PHE A 136 -9.36 -6.92 -12.69
CA PHE A 136 -9.80 -5.53 -12.52
C PHE A 136 -11.23 -5.42 -12.01
N GLY A 137 -11.58 -4.25 -11.45
CA GLY A 137 -12.93 -3.97 -10.97
C GLY A 137 -13.29 -4.69 -9.67
N ILE A 138 -12.33 -5.27 -8.99
CA ILE A 138 -12.45 -5.86 -7.66
C ILE A 138 -11.35 -5.32 -6.75
N ALA A 139 -11.63 -5.26 -5.46
CA ALA A 139 -10.63 -4.88 -4.47
C ALA A 139 -9.64 -6.03 -4.23
N HIS A 140 -8.39 -5.67 -3.99
CA HIS A 140 -7.32 -6.61 -3.69
C HIS A 140 -6.65 -6.26 -2.37
N TRP A 141 -5.93 -7.20 -1.80
CA TRP A 141 -5.16 -6.97 -0.58
C TRP A 141 -3.80 -7.66 -0.62
N VAL A 142 -2.87 -7.09 0.12
CA VAL A 142 -1.56 -7.68 0.40
C VAL A 142 -1.33 -7.64 1.91
N GLN A 143 -0.83 -8.73 2.48
CA GLN A 143 -0.49 -8.86 3.89
C GLN A 143 0.98 -9.25 4.02
N ALA A 144 1.68 -8.55 4.92
CA ALA A 144 3.07 -8.82 5.27
C ALA A 144 3.19 -9.09 6.78
N GLU A 145 3.80 -10.21 7.14
CA GLU A 145 4.14 -10.53 8.53
C GLU A 145 5.44 -9.82 8.89
N PHE A 146 5.48 -9.13 10.04
CA PHE A 146 6.75 -8.60 10.53
C PHE A 146 7.74 -9.73 10.78
N ALA A 147 9.01 -9.56 10.42
CA ALA A 147 10.06 -10.55 10.67
C ALA A 147 10.17 -10.88 12.17
N GLU A 148 10.01 -9.85 13.01
CA GLU A 148 9.82 -9.96 14.45
C GLU A 148 8.57 -9.18 14.85
N PRO A 149 7.74 -9.64 15.80
CA PRO A 149 6.57 -8.90 16.22
C PRO A 149 6.92 -7.46 16.64
N LEU A 150 6.18 -6.50 16.11
CA LEU A 150 6.34 -5.10 16.49
C LEU A 150 5.70 -4.86 17.86
N VAL A 151 6.51 -4.63 18.87
CA VAL A 151 6.07 -4.38 20.25
C VAL A 151 6.17 -2.89 20.55
N LEU A 152 5.04 -2.26 20.84
CA LEU A 152 4.94 -0.85 21.18
C LEU A 152 4.45 -0.69 22.62
N SER A 153 5.25 -0.05 23.46
CA SER A 153 4.89 0.27 24.85
C SER A 153 3.92 1.44 24.97
N GLU A 154 3.87 2.30 23.95
CA GLU A 154 3.01 3.48 23.86
C GLU A 154 2.53 3.66 22.42
N ASP A 155 1.52 4.51 22.24
CA ASP A 155 1.05 4.89 20.91
C ASP A 155 2.17 5.56 20.11
N SER A 156 2.25 5.26 18.83
CA SER A 156 3.32 5.73 17.97
C SER A 156 2.78 6.03 16.57
N LYS A 157 3.69 6.36 15.66
CA LYS A 157 3.37 6.58 14.24
C LYS A 157 4.18 5.67 13.34
N LEU A 158 3.58 5.26 12.24
CA LEU A 158 4.27 4.64 11.13
C LEU A 158 4.33 5.62 9.96
N HIS A 159 5.48 5.69 9.33
CA HIS A 159 5.69 6.39 8.06
C HIS A 159 5.77 5.34 6.96
N ILE A 160 4.87 5.43 5.99
CA ILE A 160 4.73 4.48 4.90
C ILE A 160 5.05 5.20 3.59
N GLU A 161 6.01 4.68 2.84
CA GLU A 161 6.28 5.09 1.48
C GLU A 161 5.75 4.02 0.52
N MET A 162 4.95 4.42 -0.45
CA MET A 162 4.48 3.57 -1.54
C MET A 162 5.07 4.09 -2.85
N LYS A 163 6.02 3.36 -3.43
CA LYS A 163 6.73 3.77 -4.66
C LYS A 163 6.12 3.12 -5.89
N HIS A 164 5.64 3.93 -6.81
CA HIS A 164 5.10 3.51 -8.10
C HIS A 164 6.06 3.95 -9.21
N LEU A 165 7.01 3.09 -9.55
CA LEU A 165 8.13 3.44 -10.44
C LEU A 165 8.02 2.83 -11.84
N TYR A 166 7.01 2.02 -12.11
CA TYR A 166 6.81 1.40 -13.43
C TYR A 166 6.57 2.43 -14.54
N GLY A 167 5.90 3.52 -14.25
CA GLY A 167 5.51 4.54 -15.22
C GLY A 167 4.08 4.37 -15.74
N GLY A 168 3.66 5.30 -16.59
CA GLY A 168 2.32 5.33 -17.16
C GLY A 168 1.22 5.63 -16.16
N GLY A 169 1.52 6.25 -15.03
CA GLY A 169 0.56 6.56 -13.98
C GLY A 169 -0.09 5.34 -13.35
N ARG A 170 0.60 4.20 -13.34
CA ARG A 170 0.12 2.94 -12.74
C ARG A 170 0.20 2.96 -11.22
N ASN A 171 -0.44 3.96 -10.63
CA ASN A 171 -0.47 4.20 -9.20
C ASN A 171 -1.70 3.53 -8.57
N VAL A 172 -1.59 3.10 -7.32
CA VAL A 172 -2.76 2.66 -6.54
C VAL A 172 -3.68 3.85 -6.35
N GLY A 173 -4.95 3.68 -6.66
CA GLY A 173 -5.90 4.79 -6.65
C GLY A 173 -6.58 5.01 -5.31
N ARG A 174 -6.74 3.94 -4.51
CA ARG A 174 -7.40 4.01 -3.22
C ARG A 174 -6.79 2.98 -2.25
N PRO A 175 -5.59 3.25 -1.76
CA PRO A 175 -5.00 2.42 -0.71
C PRO A 175 -5.66 2.65 0.65
#